data_158c392e355a467dab28aa0651ead494
#
_entry.id   158c392e355a467dab28aa0651ead494
#
_cell.length_a   1.000
_cell.length_b   1.000
_cell.length_c   1.000
_cell.angle_alpha   90.00
_cell.angle_beta   90.00
_cell.angle_gamma   90.00
#
_symmetry.space_group_name_H-M   'P 1'
#
loop_
_entity.id
_entity.type
_entity.pdbx_description
1 polymer ?
#
loop_
_entity_poly.entity_id
_entity_poly.type
_entity_poly.pdbx_seq_one_letter_code
_entity_poly.pdbx_strand_id
1 'polypeptide(L)'
;LAVPAGDERERLCCTLCGFIHYQNPKVLVACMMSWQDKLLWMRRAQPPFAGCWGAPMGFMEEGETPRMAAARELREETLVDVDPDSLSLYIVGSLVRMNQIHVVFRGTMPSADFGVGDEALEVALFAEHEMPWEQFAYPEVEEQSRQYYRELRTGRFGAYLGEITEHGTQLLPMFREKDVRQ
;
A
#
# COMPACT_ATOMS: atom_id res chain seq x y z
N LEU A 1 -28.13 -6.10 -15.14
CA LEU A 1 -26.88 -6.38 -15.89
C LEU A 1 -27.26 -6.66 -17.35
N ALA A 2 -26.49 -6.14 -18.30
CA ALA A 2 -26.59 -6.44 -19.72
C ALA A 2 -25.18 -6.41 -20.34
N VAL A 3 -25.00 -7.07 -21.48
CA VAL A 3 -23.77 -6.95 -22.27
C VAL A 3 -23.98 -5.80 -23.26
N PRO A 4 -23.29 -4.66 -23.10
CA PRO A 4 -23.42 -3.54 -24.02
C PRO A 4 -22.90 -3.90 -25.41
N ALA A 5 -23.38 -3.19 -26.44
CA ALA A 5 -22.87 -3.38 -27.80
C ALA A 5 -21.35 -3.09 -27.85
N GLY A 6 -20.57 -4.06 -28.31
CA GLY A 6 -19.11 -3.97 -28.41
C GLY A 6 -18.35 -4.34 -27.12
N ASP A 7 -19.04 -4.76 -26.06
CA ASP A 7 -18.40 -5.31 -24.84
C ASP A 7 -18.53 -6.86 -24.84
N GLU A 8 -17.65 -7.53 -24.11
CA GLU A 8 -17.66 -8.98 -23.92
C GLU A 8 -18.17 -9.39 -22.52
N ARG A 9 -18.45 -8.40 -21.64
CA ARG A 9 -18.83 -8.62 -20.25
C ARG A 9 -20.16 -7.97 -19.91
N GLU A 10 -20.89 -8.60 -19.00
CA GLU A 10 -22.05 -7.96 -18.40
C GLU A 10 -21.66 -6.71 -17.62
N ARG A 11 -22.41 -5.63 -17.84
CA ARG A 11 -22.25 -4.34 -17.16
C ARG A 11 -23.55 -3.89 -16.52
N LEU A 12 -23.45 -3.04 -15.55
CA LEU A 12 -24.59 -2.32 -14.99
C LEU A 12 -24.98 -1.20 -15.96
N CYS A 13 -26.09 -1.38 -16.68
CA CYS A 13 -26.57 -0.41 -17.65
C CYS A 13 -27.85 0.28 -17.14
N CYS A 14 -27.94 1.59 -17.29
CA CYS A 14 -29.15 2.33 -17.01
C CYS A 14 -30.18 2.04 -18.12
N THR A 15 -31.35 1.57 -17.74
CA THR A 15 -32.42 1.25 -18.69
C THR A 15 -33.10 2.49 -19.30
N LEU A 16 -32.92 3.68 -18.70
CA LEU A 16 -33.52 4.92 -19.16
C LEU A 16 -32.63 5.69 -20.16
N CYS A 17 -31.30 5.80 -19.85
CA CYS A 17 -30.41 6.63 -20.66
C CYS A 17 -29.26 5.85 -21.32
N GLY A 18 -29.18 4.53 -21.11
CA GLY A 18 -28.12 3.68 -21.69
C GLY A 18 -26.75 3.85 -21.04
N PHE A 19 -26.61 4.69 -19.98
CA PHE A 19 -25.33 4.84 -19.29
C PHE A 19 -24.80 3.51 -18.78
N ILE A 20 -23.50 3.24 -19.02
CA ILE A 20 -22.82 2.03 -18.59
C ILE A 20 -21.94 2.38 -17.38
N HIS A 21 -22.20 1.71 -16.25
CA HIS A 21 -21.37 1.84 -15.06
C HIS A 21 -20.21 0.81 -15.12
N TYR A 22 -19.00 1.30 -15.36
CA TYR A 22 -17.79 0.49 -15.33
C TYR A 22 -17.29 0.34 -13.89
N GLN A 23 -17.14 -0.91 -13.45
CA GLN A 23 -16.48 -1.21 -12.18
C GLN A 23 -15.01 -1.50 -12.43
N ASN A 24 -14.16 -0.53 -12.13
CA ASN A 24 -12.71 -0.66 -12.20
C ASN A 24 -12.13 -1.14 -10.86
N PRO A 25 -10.93 -1.74 -10.83
CA PRO A 25 -10.23 -1.99 -9.60
C PRO A 25 -10.03 -0.70 -8.80
N LYS A 26 -10.23 -0.78 -7.49
CA LYS A 26 -9.90 0.34 -6.60
C LYS A 26 -8.40 0.42 -6.41
N VAL A 27 -7.87 1.64 -6.39
CA VAL A 27 -6.46 1.89 -6.10
C VAL A 27 -6.33 2.15 -4.59
N LEU A 28 -5.56 1.30 -3.92
CA LEU A 28 -5.14 1.48 -2.54
C LEU A 28 -3.67 1.90 -2.55
N VAL A 29 -3.34 2.94 -1.78
CA VAL A 29 -1.97 3.39 -1.59
C VAL A 29 -1.49 3.01 -0.19
N ALA A 30 -0.21 2.70 -0.05
CA ALA A 30 0.42 2.45 1.23
C ALA A 30 1.79 3.12 1.29
N CYS A 31 2.22 3.49 2.49
CA CYS A 31 3.48 4.17 2.70
C CYS A 31 4.34 3.43 3.73
N MET A 32 5.46 2.84 3.29
CA MET A 32 6.43 2.17 4.15
C MET A 32 7.54 3.16 4.51
N MET A 33 7.42 3.77 5.68
CA MET A 33 8.37 4.78 6.16
C MET A 33 9.38 4.16 7.09
N SER A 34 10.67 4.49 6.88
CA SER A 34 11.75 4.05 7.75
C SER A 34 12.36 5.19 8.54
N TRP A 35 12.81 4.88 9.75
CA TRP A 35 13.68 5.71 10.56
C TRP A 35 14.80 4.84 11.13
N GLN A 36 16.04 5.09 10.69
CA GLN A 36 17.17 4.21 10.97
C GLN A 36 16.90 2.77 10.47
N ASP A 37 16.95 1.78 11.33
CA ASP A 37 16.68 0.36 11.05
C ASP A 37 15.24 -0.10 11.34
N LYS A 38 14.34 0.86 11.65
CA LYS A 38 12.94 0.62 12.03
C LYS A 38 11.98 1.09 10.96
N LEU A 39 10.81 0.46 10.90
CA LEU A 39 9.67 0.90 10.10
C LEU A 39 8.57 1.47 11.00
N LEU A 40 7.87 2.46 10.44
CA LEU A 40 6.69 3.06 11.07
C LEU A 40 5.48 2.17 10.81
N TRP A 41 4.77 1.85 11.88
CA TRP A 41 3.56 1.03 11.87
C TRP A 41 2.44 1.72 12.63
N MET A 42 1.21 1.50 12.18
CA MET A 42 0.04 1.95 12.89
C MET A 42 -0.82 0.76 13.33
N ARG A 43 -1.47 0.88 14.47
CA ARG A 43 -2.43 -0.08 14.98
C ARG A 43 -3.83 0.39 14.64
N ARG A 44 -4.54 -0.38 13.84
CA ARG A 44 -5.81 0.01 13.22
C ARG A 44 -6.92 0.23 14.26
N ALA A 45 -7.63 1.36 14.18
CA ALA A 45 -8.82 1.61 15.00
C ALA A 45 -10.09 0.98 14.41
N GLN A 46 -10.16 0.85 13.08
CA GLN A 46 -11.38 0.49 12.35
C GLN A 46 -11.35 -0.96 11.80
N PRO A 47 -12.54 -1.62 11.69
CA PRO A 47 -12.68 -2.83 10.91
C PRO A 47 -12.34 -2.61 9.41
N PRO A 48 -11.92 -3.68 8.71
CA PRO A 48 -11.51 -4.98 9.25
C PRO A 48 -10.17 -4.89 9.99
N PHE A 49 -9.89 -5.88 10.86
CA PHE A 49 -8.63 -5.99 11.61
C PHE A 49 -8.36 -4.86 12.62
N ALA A 50 -9.40 -4.31 13.26
CA ALA A 50 -9.23 -3.40 14.39
C ALA A 50 -8.33 -4.00 15.46
N GLY A 51 -7.37 -3.23 15.98
CA GLY A 51 -6.37 -3.67 16.94
C GLY A 51 -5.15 -4.40 16.37
N CYS A 52 -5.11 -4.66 15.06
CA CYS A 52 -3.94 -5.24 14.39
C CYS A 52 -3.03 -4.15 13.81
N TRP A 53 -1.76 -4.51 13.60
CA TRP A 53 -0.75 -3.64 13.03
C TRP A 53 -0.74 -3.69 11.51
N GLY A 54 -0.47 -2.55 10.87
CA GLY A 54 -0.31 -2.43 9.43
C GLY A 54 0.53 -1.19 9.06
N ALA A 55 0.98 -1.12 7.82
CA ALA A 55 1.54 0.11 7.29
C ALA A 55 0.42 1.14 7.09
N PRO A 56 0.70 2.44 7.19
CA PRO A 56 -0.25 3.49 6.80
C PRO A 56 -0.74 3.27 5.38
N MET A 57 -2.08 3.24 5.20
CA MET A 57 -2.68 2.94 3.90
C MET A 57 -4.15 3.33 3.81
N GLY A 58 -4.57 3.73 2.61
CA GLY A 58 -5.97 3.96 2.32
C GLY A 58 -6.27 4.03 0.82
N PHE A 59 -7.48 4.39 0.47
CA PHE A 59 -7.88 4.51 -0.92
C PHE A 59 -7.50 5.86 -1.50
N MET A 60 -6.99 5.81 -2.74
CA MET A 60 -6.76 7.01 -3.53
C MET A 60 -8.11 7.69 -3.83
N GLU A 61 -8.15 9.02 -3.67
CA GLU A 61 -9.32 9.83 -3.96
C GLU A 61 -9.25 10.48 -5.35
N GLU A 62 -10.39 11.00 -5.81
CA GLU A 62 -10.48 11.69 -7.09
C GLU A 62 -9.66 12.99 -7.06
N GLY A 63 -8.87 13.22 -8.10
CA GLY A 63 -8.00 14.39 -8.21
C GLY A 63 -6.63 14.27 -7.59
N GLU A 64 -6.31 13.14 -6.95
CA GLU A 64 -4.99 12.88 -6.36
C GLU A 64 -4.07 12.10 -7.32
N THR A 65 -2.76 12.35 -7.23
CA THR A 65 -1.77 11.39 -7.71
C THR A 65 -1.53 10.31 -6.65
N PRO A 66 -1.05 9.10 -7.01
CA PRO A 66 -0.77 8.06 -6.02
C PRO A 66 0.21 8.49 -4.90
N ARG A 67 1.19 9.36 -5.21
CA ARG A 67 2.11 9.90 -4.19
C ARG A 67 1.42 10.86 -3.23
N MET A 68 0.54 11.74 -3.76
CA MET A 68 -0.26 12.65 -2.92
C MET A 68 -1.16 11.86 -1.97
N ALA A 69 -1.86 10.86 -2.48
CA ALA A 69 -2.70 9.99 -1.68
C ALA A 69 -1.89 9.28 -0.58
N ALA A 70 -0.71 8.71 -0.90
CA ALA A 70 0.14 8.03 0.08
C ALA A 70 0.66 8.98 1.17
N ALA A 71 1.03 10.21 0.81
CA ALA A 71 1.46 11.22 1.78
C ALA A 71 0.29 11.70 2.65
N ARG A 72 -0.93 11.85 2.09
CA ARG A 72 -2.14 12.20 2.83
C ARG A 72 -2.48 11.12 3.86
N GLU A 73 -2.59 9.86 3.45
CA GLU A 73 -2.88 8.73 4.34
C GLU A 73 -1.83 8.61 5.46
N LEU A 74 -0.54 8.72 5.11
CA LEU A 74 0.54 8.74 6.11
C LEU A 74 0.32 9.82 7.17
N ARG A 75 -0.01 11.05 6.74
CA ARG A 75 -0.23 12.17 7.65
C ARG A 75 -1.49 12.00 8.49
N GLU A 76 -2.61 11.52 7.89
CA GLU A 76 -3.87 11.33 8.59
C GLU A 76 -3.79 10.24 9.66
N GLU A 77 -3.05 9.16 9.40
CA GLU A 77 -2.96 8.02 10.32
C GLU A 77 -1.81 8.15 11.34
N THR A 78 -0.71 8.86 10.99
CA THR A 78 0.51 8.87 11.82
C THR A 78 1.06 10.26 12.17
N LEU A 79 0.44 11.32 11.69
CA LEU A 79 0.86 12.71 11.80
C LEU A 79 2.28 12.99 11.24
N VAL A 80 2.83 12.05 10.47
CA VAL A 80 4.10 12.25 9.74
C VAL A 80 3.81 12.98 8.44
N ASP A 81 4.42 14.16 8.28
CA ASP A 81 4.28 14.96 7.05
C ASP A 81 5.52 14.81 6.18
N VAL A 82 5.33 14.50 4.91
CA VAL A 82 6.40 14.33 3.92
C VAL A 82 6.03 15.00 2.61
N ASP A 83 7.04 15.46 1.89
CA ASP A 83 6.87 15.86 0.49
C ASP A 83 6.52 14.61 -0.36
N PRO A 84 5.36 14.59 -1.06
CA PRO A 84 5.01 13.48 -1.95
C PRO A 84 6.10 13.11 -2.95
N ASP A 85 6.89 14.08 -3.42
CA ASP A 85 7.98 13.86 -4.37
C ASP A 85 9.19 13.14 -3.75
N SER A 86 9.31 13.12 -2.43
CA SER A 86 10.31 12.33 -1.71
C SER A 86 10.03 10.84 -1.69
N LEU A 87 8.78 10.45 -1.97
CA LEU A 87 8.35 9.06 -1.96
C LEU A 87 8.79 8.32 -3.22
N SER A 88 9.38 7.16 -3.06
CA SER A 88 9.80 6.28 -4.15
C SER A 88 8.83 5.10 -4.29
N LEU A 89 8.47 4.75 -5.52
CA LEU A 89 7.66 3.56 -5.79
C LEU A 89 8.41 2.31 -5.31
N TYR A 90 7.71 1.44 -4.60
CA TYR A 90 8.25 0.19 -4.09
C TYR A 90 7.56 -1.03 -4.68
N ILE A 91 6.24 -1.11 -4.58
CA ILE A 91 5.47 -2.23 -5.11
C ILE A 91 4.24 -1.72 -5.87
N VAL A 92 3.94 -2.35 -7.00
CA VAL A 92 2.61 -2.34 -7.60
C VAL A 92 2.06 -3.75 -7.47
N GLY A 93 1.06 -3.92 -6.60
CA GLY A 93 0.49 -5.22 -6.27
C GLY A 93 -0.93 -5.38 -6.80
N SER A 94 -1.26 -6.59 -7.28
CA SER A 94 -2.62 -6.96 -7.68
C SER A 94 -3.25 -7.86 -6.63
N LEU A 95 -4.38 -7.42 -6.04
CA LEU A 95 -5.22 -8.22 -5.14
C LEU A 95 -6.54 -8.52 -5.85
N VAL A 96 -6.50 -9.52 -6.75
CA VAL A 96 -7.59 -9.82 -7.69
C VAL A 96 -8.89 -10.16 -6.97
N ARG A 97 -8.84 -10.93 -5.88
CA ARG A 97 -10.03 -11.34 -5.10
C ARG A 97 -10.81 -10.16 -4.50
N MET A 98 -10.15 -9.03 -4.28
CA MET A 98 -10.75 -7.80 -3.74
C MET A 98 -10.99 -6.74 -4.80
N ASN A 99 -10.64 -7.02 -6.07
CA ASN A 99 -10.69 -6.05 -7.16
C ASN A 99 -9.91 -4.77 -6.83
N GLN A 100 -8.64 -4.93 -6.36
CA GLN A 100 -7.79 -3.83 -5.92
C GLN A 100 -6.41 -3.89 -6.58
N ILE A 101 -5.84 -2.69 -6.81
CA ILE A 101 -4.43 -2.48 -7.12
C ILE A 101 -3.81 -1.74 -5.94
N HIS A 102 -2.75 -2.30 -5.38
CA HIS A 102 -1.99 -1.69 -4.30
C HIS A 102 -0.76 -0.98 -4.88
N VAL A 103 -0.61 0.30 -4.59
CA VAL A 103 0.57 1.09 -4.96
C VAL A 103 1.29 1.46 -3.68
N VAL A 104 2.38 0.75 -3.40
CA VAL A 104 3.14 0.91 -2.17
C VAL A 104 4.34 1.80 -2.44
N PHE A 105 4.44 2.87 -1.68
CA PHE A 105 5.59 3.76 -1.68
C PHE A 105 6.50 3.48 -0.49
N ARG A 106 7.75 3.90 -0.60
CA ARG A 106 8.72 3.90 0.48
C ARG A 106 9.33 5.27 0.64
N GLY A 107 9.76 5.57 1.85
CA GLY A 107 10.47 6.80 2.17
C GLY A 107 11.24 6.69 3.48
N THR A 108 11.98 7.74 3.79
CA THR A 108 12.62 7.93 5.09
C THR A 108 11.92 9.07 5.81
N MET A 109 11.61 8.87 7.08
CA MET A 109 11.00 9.91 7.89
C MET A 109 11.97 11.09 8.06
N PRO A 110 11.48 12.34 8.06
CA PRO A 110 12.33 13.51 8.26
C PRO A 110 12.88 13.61 9.69
N SER A 111 12.16 13.03 10.66
CA SER A 111 12.54 12.94 12.08
C SER A 111 11.93 11.68 12.70
N ALA A 112 12.22 11.42 13.96
CA ALA A 112 11.56 10.37 14.74
C ALA A 112 10.19 10.81 15.30
N ASP A 113 9.69 11.99 14.92
CA ASP A 113 8.43 12.52 15.41
C ASP A 113 7.27 11.93 14.62
N PHE A 114 6.32 11.40 15.33
CA PHE A 114 5.05 10.89 14.82
C PHE A 114 3.97 11.01 15.90
N GLY A 115 2.73 10.81 15.54
CA GLY A 115 1.60 10.84 16.47
C GLY A 115 0.56 9.82 16.09
N VAL A 116 -0.58 9.85 16.75
CA VAL A 116 -1.69 8.94 16.53
C VAL A 116 -2.81 9.74 15.87
N GLY A 117 -3.12 9.41 14.63
CA GLY A 117 -4.23 10.00 13.90
C GLY A 117 -5.58 9.36 14.27
N ASP A 118 -6.66 9.88 13.69
CA ASP A 118 -8.03 9.49 14.07
C ASP A 118 -8.38 8.03 13.74
N GLU A 119 -7.69 7.43 12.76
CA GLU A 119 -7.90 6.04 12.34
C GLU A 119 -6.92 5.04 12.98
N ALA A 120 -6.03 5.52 13.85
CA ALA A 120 -5.06 4.72 14.57
C ALA A 120 -5.38 4.62 16.07
N LEU A 121 -5.12 3.46 16.68
CA LEU A 121 -5.10 3.28 18.13
C LEU A 121 -3.72 3.57 18.71
N GLU A 122 -2.69 3.29 17.92
CA GLU A 122 -1.28 3.38 18.31
C GLU A 122 -0.42 3.53 17.06
N VAL A 123 0.70 4.23 17.17
CA VAL A 123 1.72 4.34 16.12
C VAL A 123 3.06 4.05 16.78
N ALA A 124 3.91 3.26 16.12
CA ALA A 124 5.20 2.85 16.68
C ALA A 124 6.24 2.60 15.58
N LEU A 125 7.50 2.72 15.97
CA LEU A 125 8.66 2.31 15.16
C LEU A 125 9.17 0.95 15.65
N PHE A 126 9.11 -0.07 14.78
CA PHE A 126 9.63 -1.40 15.09
C PHE A 126 10.79 -1.78 14.17
N ALA A 127 11.86 -2.34 14.76
CA ALA A 127 12.78 -3.18 14.01
C ALA A 127 12.09 -4.52 13.68
N GLU A 128 12.62 -5.27 12.70
CA GLU A 128 11.99 -6.52 12.25
C GLU A 128 11.70 -7.53 13.38
N HIS A 129 12.62 -7.63 14.35
CA HIS A 129 12.52 -8.55 15.48
C HIS A 129 11.60 -8.05 16.61
N GLU A 130 11.25 -6.76 16.60
CA GLU A 130 10.33 -6.14 17.57
C GLU A 130 8.86 -6.18 17.09
N MET A 131 8.66 -6.36 15.77
CA MET A 131 7.33 -6.35 15.16
C MET A 131 6.50 -7.53 15.64
N PRO A 132 5.31 -7.30 16.23
CA PRO A 132 4.40 -8.36 16.69
C PRO A 132 3.66 -8.98 15.49
N TRP A 133 4.35 -9.81 14.71
CA TRP A 133 3.84 -10.40 13.45
C TRP A 133 2.55 -11.19 13.62
N GLU A 134 2.32 -11.79 14.79
CA GLU A 134 1.09 -12.51 15.12
C GLU A 134 -0.14 -11.57 15.20
N GLN A 135 0.08 -10.27 15.35
CA GLN A 135 -0.95 -9.22 15.35
C GLN A 135 -0.95 -8.42 14.04
N PHE A 136 -0.31 -8.92 12.99
CA PHE A 136 -0.29 -8.24 11.70
C PHE A 136 -1.64 -8.37 10.98
N ALA A 137 -2.17 -7.25 10.46
CA ALA A 137 -3.51 -7.18 9.90
C ALA A 137 -3.66 -7.98 8.60
N TYR A 138 -2.58 -8.10 7.83
CA TYR A 138 -2.61 -8.62 6.47
C TYR A 138 -1.51 -9.66 6.25
N PRO A 139 -1.68 -10.90 6.75
CA PRO A 139 -0.65 -11.93 6.66
C PRO A 139 -0.15 -12.19 5.23
N GLU A 140 -1.03 -12.01 4.24
CA GLU A 140 -0.70 -12.17 2.83
C GLU A 140 0.34 -11.17 2.30
N VAL A 141 0.54 -10.04 2.98
CA VAL A 141 1.56 -9.04 2.61
C VAL A 141 2.72 -8.94 3.61
N GLU A 142 2.80 -9.84 4.57
CA GLU A 142 3.90 -9.88 5.55
C GLU A 142 5.26 -9.99 4.87
N GLU A 143 5.38 -10.83 3.83
CA GLU A 143 6.62 -11.03 3.09
C GLU A 143 7.11 -9.73 2.42
N GLN A 144 6.22 -8.87 1.96
CA GLN A 144 6.58 -7.55 1.43
C GLN A 144 7.29 -6.71 2.49
N SER A 145 6.77 -6.72 3.72
CA SER A 145 7.33 -5.98 4.85
C SER A 145 8.69 -6.55 5.28
N ARG A 146 8.81 -7.87 5.33
CA ARG A 146 10.09 -8.55 5.61
C ARG A 146 11.12 -8.30 4.52
N GLN A 147 10.71 -8.27 3.25
CA GLN A 147 11.59 -7.88 2.14
C GLN A 147 12.11 -6.45 2.33
N TYR A 148 11.25 -5.52 2.74
CA TYR A 148 11.67 -4.15 3.01
C TYR A 148 12.74 -4.07 4.11
N TYR A 149 12.59 -4.79 5.22
CA TYR A 149 13.60 -4.85 6.27
C TYR A 149 14.95 -5.42 5.77
N ARG A 150 14.92 -6.45 4.90
CA ARG A 150 16.15 -7.00 4.28
C ARG A 150 16.87 -5.94 3.45
N GLU A 151 16.11 -5.17 2.67
CA GLU A 151 16.65 -4.11 1.81
C GLU A 151 17.12 -2.90 2.63
N LEU A 152 16.40 -2.55 3.69
CA LEU A 152 16.79 -1.47 4.61
C LEU A 152 18.17 -1.74 5.22
N ARG A 153 18.47 -2.98 5.61
CA ARG A 153 19.80 -3.36 6.13
C ARG A 153 20.94 -3.21 5.13
N THR A 154 20.64 -3.34 3.84
CA THR A 154 21.65 -3.22 2.78
C THR A 154 21.71 -1.85 2.13
N GLY A 155 20.71 -1.02 2.35
CA GLY A 155 20.52 0.27 1.67
C GLY A 155 20.20 0.14 0.17
N ARG A 156 19.89 -1.08 -0.30
CA ARG A 156 19.60 -1.37 -1.71
C ARG A 156 18.15 -1.78 -1.86
N PHE A 157 17.36 -0.92 -2.47
CA PHE A 157 15.94 -1.13 -2.66
C PHE A 157 15.60 -1.46 -4.11
N GLY A 158 14.78 -2.49 -4.30
CA GLY A 158 14.16 -2.81 -5.56
C GLY A 158 12.86 -2.03 -5.81
N ALA A 159 12.26 -2.30 -6.96
CA ALA A 159 10.87 -2.03 -7.26
C ALA A 159 10.23 -3.31 -7.80
N TYR A 160 9.00 -3.61 -7.40
CA TYR A 160 8.41 -4.93 -7.60
C TYR A 160 6.99 -4.87 -8.19
N LEU A 161 6.68 -5.88 -9.00
CA LEU A 161 5.30 -6.29 -9.25
C LEU A 161 4.92 -7.34 -8.20
N GLY A 162 3.80 -7.15 -7.52
CA GLY A 162 3.28 -8.05 -6.50
C GLY A 162 2.02 -8.77 -6.98
N GLU A 163 2.00 -10.09 -6.89
CA GLU A 163 0.78 -10.89 -7.01
C GLU A 163 0.37 -11.33 -5.61
N ILE A 164 -0.74 -10.75 -5.11
CA ILE A 164 -1.23 -10.98 -3.75
C ILE A 164 -2.35 -12.00 -3.80
N THR A 165 -2.13 -13.15 -3.17
CA THR A 165 -3.09 -14.24 -3.07
C THR A 165 -3.40 -14.54 -1.60
N GLU A 166 -4.33 -15.44 -1.32
CA GLU A 166 -4.59 -15.92 0.05
C GLU A 166 -3.43 -16.71 0.68
N HIS A 167 -2.45 -17.13 -0.15
CA HIS A 167 -1.27 -17.89 0.28
C HIS A 167 -0.03 -17.00 0.48
N GLY A 168 -0.16 -15.71 0.25
CA GLY A 168 0.93 -14.74 0.38
C GLY A 168 1.15 -13.90 -0.88
N THR A 169 2.27 -13.18 -0.89
CA THR A 169 2.66 -12.31 -2.01
C THR A 169 3.86 -12.86 -2.74
N GLN A 170 3.76 -12.96 -4.06
CA GLN A 170 4.90 -13.16 -4.94
C GLN A 170 5.41 -11.79 -5.42
N LEU A 171 6.69 -11.47 -5.16
CA LEU A 171 7.34 -10.26 -5.62
C LEU A 171 8.23 -10.56 -6.83
N LEU A 172 7.95 -9.91 -7.94
CA LEU A 172 8.72 -9.98 -9.18
C LEU A 172 9.46 -8.65 -9.38
N PRO A 173 10.81 -8.62 -9.48
CA PRO A 173 11.54 -7.39 -9.75
C PRO A 173 11.08 -6.73 -11.05
N MET A 174 10.77 -5.44 -11.02
CA MET A 174 10.37 -4.66 -12.20
C MET A 174 11.54 -4.41 -13.16
N PHE A 175 12.77 -4.36 -12.62
CA PHE A 175 13.99 -4.15 -13.39
C PHE A 175 14.94 -5.34 -13.17
N ARG A 176 15.51 -5.86 -14.25
CA ARG A 176 16.57 -6.87 -14.16
C ARG A 176 17.91 -6.17 -13.96
N GLU A 177 18.87 -6.84 -13.29
CA GLU A 177 20.21 -6.26 -13.04
C GLU A 177 20.92 -5.76 -14.33
N LYS A 178 20.51 -6.26 -15.50
CA LYS A 178 21.05 -5.83 -16.81
C LYS A 178 20.53 -4.46 -17.28
N ASP A 179 19.41 -4.00 -16.74
CA ASP A 179 18.72 -2.77 -17.19
C ASP A 179 19.19 -1.52 -16.42
N VAL A 180 20.00 -1.71 -15.39
CA VAL A 180 20.48 -0.62 -14.49
C VAL A 180 21.86 -0.09 -14.88
N ARG A 181 22.46 -0.61 -15.97
CA ARG A 181 23.81 -0.21 -16.43
C ARG A 181 23.79 0.57 -17.73
N GLN A 182 22.92 1.59 -17.84
CA GLN A 182 23.04 2.61 -18.92
C GLN A 182 23.05 4.01 -18.34
#